data_4ae19d2e5cb5713830e332d1798271af
#
_entry.id   4ae19d2e5cb5713830e332d1798271af
#
_cell.length_a   1.000
_cell.length_b   1.000
_cell.length_c   1.000
_cell.angle_alpha   90.00
_cell.angle_beta   90.00
_cell.angle_gamma   90.00
#
_symmetry.space_group_name_H-M   'P 1'
#
loop_
_entity.id
_entity.type
_entity.pdbx_description
1 polymer ?
#
loop_
_entity_poly.entity_id
_entity_poly.type
_entity_poly.pdbx_seq_one_letter_code
_entity_poly.pdbx_strand_id
1 'polypeptide(L)'
;MTQADPPAPQAGPRTTGATPPAPGTEPPGAARPGSDPDSRSGARFRFWFRFGSRIRFRFGVWRGLTPLLRLLILTQLAFNVGFFAVLPFLADHLGGAVGMAGWLVGLVLGLRTFSQQGLFVVGGALADRYGVRPVVLAGCVLRVAGFTWLGFAERSWSVIGAVLLVGFAAALFSPAVESEVARQAVVREEAGGGPRTGVLALFTVAGQAGAFVGPLLGALLLAVDFRTVCLAGSVIFLLVLAGHWWLLPQHIPGRAPTRGRGGVRALLRNRRFLALCLAYGTYLLAYNQLYLAVPAEVERATGSQAPLAWLFALSSLLVVTAQLPVTRWAADRLGLRRSMAAGLVLLSAGFAVVAVARPAALTGAGGLAPVAGFTALLTLGQMLIAPAARAWVPDLADPGRLGLYIGALSSVSGLVVLAGSAATGSLLDAGLPVAVPWLVLAAIPLAATALLPRHEGRP
;
A
#
# COMPACT_ATOMS: atom_id res chain seq x y z
N MET A 1 14.11 68.78 -7.54
CA MET A 1 14.14 68.52 -6.11
C MET A 1 14.73 67.15 -5.91
N THR A 2 15.86 67.13 -5.34
CA THR A 2 16.93 66.12 -5.25
C THR A 2 16.51 64.97 -4.32
N GLN A 3 16.65 63.75 -4.82
CA GLN A 3 16.48 62.53 -4.04
C GLN A 3 17.88 62.05 -3.62
N ALA A 4 18.11 61.95 -2.29
CA ALA A 4 19.39 61.54 -1.69
C ALA A 4 19.45 60.02 -1.49
N ASP A 5 20.59 59.40 -1.91
CA ASP A 5 20.96 58.04 -1.66
C ASP A 5 21.39 57.75 -0.24
N PRO A 6 21.16 56.56 0.34
CA PRO A 6 21.69 56.20 1.64
C PRO A 6 23.12 55.64 1.55
N PRO A 7 23.94 55.80 2.60
CA PRO A 7 25.38 55.49 2.55
C PRO A 7 25.71 54.01 2.75
N ALA A 8 26.83 53.58 2.17
CA ALA A 8 27.44 52.25 2.25
C ALA A 8 28.01 51.92 3.64
N PRO A 9 28.06 50.63 4.05
CA PRO A 9 28.65 50.22 5.33
C PRO A 9 30.19 50.17 5.29
N GLN A 10 30.80 50.69 6.34
CA GLN A 10 32.22 50.77 6.58
C GLN A 10 32.87 49.43 6.91
N ALA A 11 34.09 49.20 6.36
CA ALA A 11 34.94 48.06 6.62
C ALA A 11 35.62 48.18 8.01
N GLY A 12 35.51 47.12 8.83
CA GLY A 12 36.27 46.94 10.07
C GLY A 12 37.61 46.24 9.82
N PRO A 13 38.59 46.37 10.75
CA PRO A 13 40.02 46.13 10.48
C PRO A 13 40.40 44.65 10.45
N ARG A 14 41.38 44.34 9.58
CA ARG A 14 42.12 43.08 9.47
C ARG A 14 43.00 42.86 10.68
N THR A 15 42.88 41.68 11.34
CA THR A 15 43.90 41.18 12.26
C THR A 15 44.74 40.09 11.58
N THR A 16 46.03 40.30 11.71
CA THR A 16 47.14 39.52 11.17
C THR A 16 47.35 38.19 11.91
N GLY A 17 47.70 37.14 11.15
CA GLY A 17 48.80 36.23 11.43
C GLY A 17 48.65 35.22 12.57
N ALA A 18 48.49 33.95 12.23
CA ALA A 18 49.02 32.84 13.01
C ALA A 18 49.48 31.71 12.07
N THR A 19 50.74 31.40 12.16
CA THR A 19 51.52 30.36 11.48
C THR A 19 51.11 28.97 11.99
N PRO A 20 51.06 27.90 11.16
CA PRO A 20 50.79 26.53 11.62
C PRO A 20 52.07 25.90 12.22
N PRO A 21 51.98 25.06 13.27
CA PRO A 21 53.10 24.32 13.83
C PRO A 21 53.47 23.09 13.01
N ALA A 22 54.77 22.75 13.01
CA ALA A 22 55.40 21.63 12.34
C ALA A 22 55.06 20.26 12.98
N PRO A 23 55.29 19.12 12.25
CA PRO A 23 54.92 17.78 12.70
C PRO A 23 55.89 17.23 13.75
N GLY A 24 55.37 16.85 14.92
CA GLY A 24 56.07 16.18 15.99
C GLY A 24 55.87 14.66 15.98
N THR A 25 56.97 14.00 16.10
CA THR A 25 57.33 12.59 16.30
C THR A 25 56.38 11.75 17.13
N GLU A 26 56.00 10.56 16.60
CA GLU A 26 55.35 9.45 17.32
C GLU A 26 56.29 8.78 18.33
N PRO A 27 55.80 8.34 19.49
CA PRO A 27 56.47 7.34 20.33
C PRO A 27 56.01 5.90 19.97
N PRO A 28 56.90 4.89 20.11
CA PRO A 28 56.59 3.50 19.74
C PRO A 28 55.94 2.72 20.89
N GLY A 29 54.98 1.88 20.54
CA GLY A 29 54.60 0.71 21.34
C GLY A 29 53.32 0.82 22.12
N ALA A 30 52.18 0.44 21.48
CA ALA A 30 51.03 -0.10 22.19
C ALA A 30 50.45 -1.33 21.46
N ALA A 31 50.39 -2.42 22.17
CA ALA A 31 49.98 -3.75 21.78
C ALA A 31 48.57 -3.78 21.16
N ARG A 32 48.36 -4.62 20.16
CA ARG A 32 47.03 -5.00 19.61
C ARG A 32 46.22 -5.71 20.71
N PRO A 33 45.00 -5.28 21.06
CA PRO A 33 44.11 -6.09 21.86
C PRO A 33 43.49 -7.22 20.99
N GLY A 34 43.49 -8.41 21.59
CA GLY A 34 42.95 -9.63 21.00
C GLY A 34 41.45 -9.55 20.70
N SER A 35 41.06 -10.36 19.78
CA SER A 35 39.68 -10.62 19.38
C SER A 35 38.85 -11.18 20.56
N ASP A 36 37.97 -10.36 21.11
CA ASP A 36 37.05 -10.70 22.19
C ASP A 36 35.85 -11.49 21.60
N PRO A 37 35.55 -12.70 22.10
CA PRO A 37 34.42 -13.50 21.61
C PRO A 37 33.02 -12.97 21.99
N ASP A 38 32.92 -11.92 22.80
CA ASP A 38 31.67 -11.45 23.39
C ASP A 38 30.93 -10.38 22.55
N SER A 39 31.41 -10.04 21.34
CA SER A 39 30.75 -9.05 20.49
C SER A 39 29.40 -9.50 19.89
N ARG A 40 29.07 -10.80 19.96
CA ARG A 40 27.78 -11.33 19.44
C ARG A 40 26.61 -11.20 20.43
N SER A 41 26.86 -11.11 21.73
CA SER A 41 25.80 -10.90 22.74
C SER A 41 25.33 -9.45 22.80
N GLY A 42 26.23 -8.50 22.60
CA GLY A 42 25.93 -7.07 22.58
C GLY A 42 25.04 -6.61 21.43
N ALA A 43 25.12 -7.28 20.27
CA ALA A 43 24.27 -6.96 19.10
C ALA A 43 22.81 -7.39 19.31
N ARG A 44 22.57 -8.54 19.91
CA ARG A 44 21.22 -9.03 20.25
C ARG A 44 20.56 -8.16 21.33
N PHE A 45 21.30 -7.72 22.34
CA PHE A 45 20.81 -6.86 23.42
C PHE A 45 20.46 -5.45 22.93
N ARG A 46 21.26 -4.86 22.02
CA ARG A 46 20.98 -3.57 21.38
C ARG A 46 19.74 -3.63 20.49
N PHE A 47 19.46 -4.74 19.83
CA PHE A 47 18.26 -4.94 19.02
C PHE A 47 16.99 -4.93 19.91
N TRP A 48 17.00 -5.66 21.02
CA TRP A 48 15.88 -5.69 21.98
C TRP A 48 15.62 -4.36 22.68
N PHE A 49 16.68 -3.62 23.05
CA PHE A 49 16.55 -2.30 23.67
C PHE A 49 15.99 -1.25 22.72
N ARG A 50 16.37 -1.32 21.43
CA ARG A 50 15.79 -0.47 20.36
C ARG A 50 14.34 -0.84 20.05
N PHE A 51 13.94 -2.07 20.23
CA PHE A 51 12.55 -2.51 20.08
C PHE A 51 11.67 -2.01 21.24
N GLY A 52 12.11 -2.14 22.47
CA GLY A 52 11.40 -1.65 23.65
C GLY A 52 11.26 -0.12 23.73
N SER A 53 12.25 0.64 23.23
CA SER A 53 12.17 2.09 23.14
C SER A 53 11.18 2.56 22.04
N ARG A 54 11.06 1.80 20.95
CA ARG A 54 10.08 2.05 19.87
C ARG A 54 8.65 1.79 20.32
N ILE A 55 8.42 0.77 21.11
CA ILE A 55 7.08 0.46 21.68
C ILE A 55 6.69 1.56 22.68
N ARG A 56 7.56 1.96 23.60
CA ARG A 56 7.32 3.07 24.54
C ARG A 56 7.04 4.40 23.85
N PHE A 57 7.75 4.71 22.77
CA PHE A 57 7.49 5.88 21.94
C PHE A 57 6.09 5.86 21.32
N ARG A 58 5.63 4.71 20.85
CA ARG A 58 4.29 4.53 20.27
C ARG A 58 3.17 4.72 21.30
N PHE A 59 3.31 4.20 22.52
CA PHE A 59 2.34 4.44 23.59
C PHE A 59 2.31 5.90 24.05
N GLY A 60 3.43 6.60 24.05
CA GLY A 60 3.50 8.03 24.34
C GLY A 60 2.75 8.86 23.29
N VAL A 61 2.92 8.55 22.00
CA VAL A 61 2.18 9.22 20.92
C VAL A 61 0.67 8.99 21.06
N TRP A 62 0.24 7.74 21.33
CA TRP A 62 -1.19 7.40 21.48
C TRP A 62 -1.89 8.20 22.59
N ARG A 63 -1.24 8.34 23.76
CA ARG A 63 -1.80 9.09 24.89
C ARG A 63 -1.99 10.57 24.60
N GLY A 64 -1.13 11.15 23.78
CA GLY A 64 -1.21 12.56 23.35
C GLY A 64 -2.11 12.83 22.13
N LEU A 65 -2.86 11.83 21.62
CA LEU A 65 -3.77 12.02 20.49
C LEU A 65 -5.11 12.59 20.93
N THR A 66 -5.68 13.45 20.11
CA THR A 66 -7.07 13.92 20.24
C THR A 66 -8.05 12.76 20.04
N PRO A 67 -9.27 12.81 20.58
CA PRO A 67 -10.30 11.79 20.36
C PRO A 67 -10.55 11.53 18.86
N LEU A 68 -10.55 12.57 18.04
CA LEU A 68 -10.71 12.47 16.59
C LEU A 68 -9.56 11.67 15.94
N LEU A 69 -8.30 11.97 16.28
CA LEU A 69 -7.15 11.21 15.75
C LEU A 69 -7.18 9.73 16.18
N ARG A 70 -7.58 9.46 17.43
CA ARG A 70 -7.77 8.08 17.89
C ARG A 70 -8.85 7.36 17.08
N LEU A 71 -10.00 8.02 16.86
CA LEU A 71 -11.06 7.49 16.01
C LEU A 71 -10.53 7.15 14.62
N LEU A 72 -9.86 8.09 13.94
CA LEU A 72 -9.35 7.90 12.57
C LEU A 72 -8.35 6.75 12.48
N ILE A 73 -7.48 6.58 13.48
CA ILE A 73 -6.52 5.47 13.55
C ILE A 73 -7.23 4.13 13.80
N LEU A 74 -8.20 4.10 14.73
CA LEU A 74 -9.01 2.90 14.98
C LEU A 74 -9.88 2.55 13.75
N THR A 75 -10.35 3.55 13.04
CA THR A 75 -11.06 3.38 11.77
C THR A 75 -10.19 2.69 10.73
N GLN A 76 -8.91 3.07 10.61
CA GLN A 76 -7.98 2.40 9.68
C GLN A 76 -7.76 0.93 10.06
N LEU A 77 -7.62 0.64 11.35
CA LEU A 77 -7.58 -0.73 11.86
C LEU A 77 -8.85 -1.50 11.47
N ALA A 78 -10.02 -0.98 11.87
CA ALA A 78 -11.31 -1.61 11.65
C ALA A 78 -11.64 -1.79 10.16
N PHE A 79 -11.32 -0.77 9.34
CA PHE A 79 -11.45 -0.84 7.88
C PHE A 79 -10.66 -2.02 7.31
N ASN A 80 -9.39 -2.16 7.69
CA ASN A 80 -8.55 -3.24 7.18
C ASN A 80 -8.96 -4.60 7.76
N VAL A 81 -9.39 -4.69 9.04
CA VAL A 81 -9.95 -5.94 9.59
C VAL A 81 -11.16 -6.38 8.78
N GLY A 82 -12.17 -5.53 8.60
CA GLY A 82 -13.38 -5.89 7.86
C GLY A 82 -13.12 -6.20 6.39
N PHE A 83 -12.20 -5.48 5.77
CA PHE A 83 -11.82 -5.68 4.37
C PHE A 83 -11.08 -7.01 4.15
N PHE A 84 -10.02 -7.25 4.92
CA PHE A 84 -9.20 -8.45 4.78
C PHE A 84 -9.83 -9.70 5.39
N ALA A 85 -10.90 -9.58 6.19
CA ALA A 85 -11.69 -10.73 6.61
C ALA A 85 -12.47 -11.35 5.44
N VAL A 86 -12.98 -10.54 4.51
CA VAL A 86 -13.83 -11.02 3.39
C VAL A 86 -13.02 -11.32 2.14
N LEU A 87 -12.12 -10.43 1.76
CA LEU A 87 -11.51 -10.41 0.42
C LEU A 87 -10.69 -11.66 0.06
N PRO A 88 -9.84 -12.23 0.95
CA PRO A 88 -9.03 -13.41 0.60
C PRO A 88 -9.88 -14.64 0.24
N PHE A 89 -11.08 -14.73 0.77
CA PHE A 89 -11.98 -15.89 0.61
C PHE A 89 -13.04 -15.67 -0.47
N LEU A 90 -13.08 -14.45 -1.06
CA LEU A 90 -14.10 -14.08 -2.04
C LEU A 90 -13.97 -14.90 -3.33
N ALA A 91 -12.75 -15.12 -3.84
CA ALA A 91 -12.53 -15.84 -5.09
C ALA A 91 -13.06 -17.28 -5.02
N ASP A 92 -12.77 -17.97 -3.93
CA ASP A 92 -13.22 -19.32 -3.68
C ASP A 92 -14.75 -19.39 -3.56
N HIS A 93 -15.36 -18.48 -2.81
CA HIS A 93 -16.83 -18.40 -2.72
C HIS A 93 -17.47 -18.18 -4.10
N LEU A 94 -16.88 -17.34 -4.96
CA LEU A 94 -17.41 -17.07 -6.31
C LEU A 94 -17.28 -18.28 -7.23
N GLY A 95 -16.14 -18.98 -7.21
CA GLY A 95 -15.89 -20.17 -8.04
C GLY A 95 -16.62 -21.40 -7.51
N GLY A 96 -16.57 -21.64 -6.21
CA GLY A 96 -17.14 -22.82 -5.56
C GLY A 96 -18.63 -22.72 -5.31
N ALA A 97 -19.07 -21.79 -4.45
CA ALA A 97 -20.48 -21.71 -4.02
C ALA A 97 -21.40 -21.08 -5.07
N VAL A 98 -20.93 -20.06 -5.80
CA VAL A 98 -21.73 -19.38 -6.85
C VAL A 98 -21.55 -20.03 -8.22
N GLY A 99 -20.50 -20.85 -8.41
CA GLY A 99 -20.24 -21.57 -9.65
C GLY A 99 -19.80 -20.71 -10.83
N MET A 100 -19.13 -19.56 -10.55
CA MET A 100 -18.64 -18.67 -11.60
C MET A 100 -17.42 -19.26 -12.30
N ALA A 101 -17.34 -19.15 -13.63
CA ALA A 101 -16.13 -19.44 -14.38
C ALA A 101 -14.97 -18.51 -13.96
N GLY A 102 -13.72 -19.00 -14.00
CA GLY A 102 -12.56 -18.27 -13.50
C GLY A 102 -12.36 -16.90 -14.15
N TRP A 103 -12.68 -16.75 -15.46
CA TRP A 103 -12.63 -15.44 -16.11
C TRP A 103 -13.62 -14.44 -15.47
N LEU A 104 -14.80 -14.90 -15.03
CA LEU A 104 -15.80 -14.06 -14.38
C LEU A 104 -15.37 -13.73 -12.95
N VAL A 105 -14.78 -14.68 -12.22
CA VAL A 105 -14.16 -14.43 -10.91
C VAL A 105 -13.06 -13.37 -11.04
N GLY A 106 -12.18 -13.53 -12.02
CA GLY A 106 -11.13 -12.55 -12.32
C GLY A 106 -11.69 -11.17 -12.66
N LEU A 107 -12.75 -11.12 -13.49
CA LEU A 107 -13.44 -9.88 -13.82
C LEU A 107 -14.04 -9.20 -12.58
N VAL A 108 -14.71 -9.95 -11.71
CA VAL A 108 -15.33 -9.42 -10.47
C VAL A 108 -14.26 -8.84 -9.54
N LEU A 109 -13.15 -9.53 -9.32
CA LEU A 109 -12.03 -9.04 -8.50
C LEU A 109 -11.32 -7.84 -9.15
N GLY A 110 -11.20 -7.84 -10.47
CA GLY A 110 -10.72 -6.71 -11.25
C GLY A 110 -11.62 -5.48 -11.15
N LEU A 111 -12.93 -5.67 -11.33
CA LEU A 111 -13.97 -4.62 -11.16
C LEU A 111 -13.96 -4.03 -9.76
N ARG A 112 -13.82 -4.88 -8.74
CA ARG A 112 -13.68 -4.43 -7.35
C ARG A 112 -12.47 -3.52 -7.18
N THR A 113 -11.30 -3.93 -7.70
CA THR A 113 -10.08 -3.12 -7.60
C THR A 113 -10.18 -1.85 -8.42
N PHE A 114 -10.76 -1.92 -9.62
CA PHE A 114 -11.02 -0.77 -10.47
C PHE A 114 -12.00 0.22 -9.81
N SER A 115 -13.11 -0.24 -9.24
CA SER A 115 -14.08 0.62 -8.56
C SER A 115 -13.47 1.33 -7.35
N GLN A 116 -12.52 0.69 -6.67
CA GLN A 116 -11.78 1.31 -5.57
C GLN A 116 -10.71 2.29 -6.08
N GLN A 117 -9.74 1.81 -6.85
CA GLN A 117 -8.56 2.58 -7.24
C GLN A 117 -8.87 3.60 -8.35
N GLY A 118 -9.67 3.20 -9.33
CA GLY A 118 -10.04 4.05 -10.48
C GLY A 118 -10.86 5.27 -10.08
N LEU A 119 -11.57 5.21 -8.98
CA LEU A 119 -12.47 6.27 -8.51
C LEU A 119 -11.94 7.06 -7.32
N PHE A 120 -10.70 6.84 -6.87
CA PHE A 120 -10.07 7.63 -5.81
C PHE A 120 -10.08 9.13 -6.10
N VAL A 121 -9.87 9.51 -7.38
CA VAL A 121 -9.98 10.92 -7.81
C VAL A 121 -11.37 11.48 -7.55
N VAL A 122 -12.41 10.69 -7.80
CA VAL A 122 -13.81 11.09 -7.57
C VAL A 122 -14.07 11.26 -6.08
N GLY A 123 -13.64 10.29 -5.24
CA GLY A 123 -13.77 10.35 -3.79
C GLY A 123 -13.08 11.56 -3.19
N GLY A 124 -11.84 11.84 -3.60
CA GLY A 124 -11.10 13.03 -3.19
C GLY A 124 -11.81 14.34 -3.61
N ALA A 125 -12.26 14.43 -4.86
CA ALA A 125 -12.97 15.61 -5.36
C ALA A 125 -14.33 15.84 -4.66
N LEU A 126 -15.02 14.78 -4.27
CA LEU A 126 -16.26 14.87 -3.48
C LEU A 126 -15.97 15.34 -2.06
N ALA A 127 -14.88 14.84 -1.43
CA ALA A 127 -14.45 15.29 -0.10
C ALA A 127 -14.04 16.77 -0.12
N ASP A 128 -13.38 17.24 -1.17
CA ASP A 128 -13.03 18.65 -1.36
C ASP A 128 -14.27 19.54 -1.58
N ARG A 129 -15.29 19.01 -2.24
CA ARG A 129 -16.51 19.77 -2.59
C ARG A 129 -17.53 19.80 -1.47
N TYR A 130 -17.80 18.67 -0.84
CA TYR A 130 -18.88 18.50 0.14
C TYR A 130 -18.37 18.40 1.58
N GLY A 131 -17.06 18.33 1.76
CA GLY A 131 -16.42 18.10 3.05
C GLY A 131 -16.19 16.61 3.34
N VAL A 132 -15.26 16.34 4.24
CA VAL A 132 -14.84 14.98 4.60
C VAL A 132 -15.97 14.18 5.24
N ARG A 133 -16.73 14.81 6.18
CA ARG A 133 -17.77 14.12 6.96
C ARG A 133 -18.85 13.44 6.10
N PRO A 134 -19.59 14.14 5.22
CA PRO A 134 -20.66 13.49 4.44
C PRO A 134 -20.11 12.39 3.52
N VAL A 135 -18.91 12.57 2.96
CA VAL A 135 -18.29 11.59 2.05
C VAL A 135 -17.85 10.34 2.81
N VAL A 136 -17.26 10.49 4.00
CA VAL A 136 -16.91 9.35 4.87
C VAL A 136 -18.14 8.58 5.32
N LEU A 137 -19.19 9.29 5.76
CA LEU A 137 -20.44 8.66 6.20
C LEU A 137 -21.13 7.92 5.04
N ALA A 138 -21.20 8.52 3.86
CA ALA A 138 -21.72 7.86 2.66
C ALA A 138 -20.90 6.60 2.32
N GLY A 139 -19.56 6.69 2.37
CA GLY A 139 -18.68 5.54 2.18
C GLY A 139 -18.93 4.40 3.18
N CYS A 140 -19.13 4.73 4.46
CA CYS A 140 -19.48 3.73 5.48
C CYS A 140 -20.84 3.08 5.22
N VAL A 141 -21.88 3.86 4.89
CA VAL A 141 -23.22 3.34 4.58
C VAL A 141 -23.18 2.39 3.37
N LEU A 142 -22.52 2.82 2.28
CA LEU A 142 -22.35 1.97 1.09
C LEU A 142 -21.56 0.70 1.40
N ARG A 143 -20.60 0.76 2.33
CA ARG A 143 -19.81 -0.40 2.75
C ARG A 143 -20.65 -1.40 3.53
N VAL A 144 -21.45 -0.92 4.49
CA VAL A 144 -22.41 -1.75 5.24
C VAL A 144 -23.39 -2.40 4.27
N ALA A 145 -24.01 -1.61 3.39
CA ALA A 145 -24.94 -2.12 2.39
C ALA A 145 -24.27 -3.15 1.46
N GLY A 146 -23.05 -2.86 0.99
CA GLY A 146 -22.31 -3.72 0.08
C GLY A 146 -21.93 -5.06 0.69
N PHE A 147 -21.40 -5.08 1.92
CA PHE A 147 -21.10 -6.35 2.60
C PHE A 147 -22.33 -7.12 2.99
N THR A 148 -23.39 -6.45 3.48
CA THR A 148 -24.66 -7.10 3.75
C THR A 148 -25.22 -7.73 2.48
N TRP A 149 -25.28 -6.97 1.38
CA TRP A 149 -25.74 -7.49 0.08
C TRP A 149 -24.88 -8.66 -0.40
N LEU A 150 -23.55 -8.57 -0.28
CA LEU A 150 -22.63 -9.64 -0.69
C LEU A 150 -22.90 -10.95 0.07
N GLY A 151 -23.18 -10.88 1.37
CA GLY A 151 -23.47 -12.04 2.20
C GLY A 151 -24.79 -12.77 1.84
N PHE A 152 -25.69 -12.11 1.08
CA PHE A 152 -26.96 -12.69 0.61
C PHE A 152 -27.02 -12.84 -0.92
N ALA A 153 -25.92 -12.55 -1.62
CA ALA A 153 -25.88 -12.58 -3.07
C ALA A 153 -25.61 -14.01 -3.58
N GLU A 154 -26.61 -14.63 -4.19
CA GLU A 154 -26.53 -15.98 -4.76
C GLU A 154 -26.31 -15.98 -6.27
N ARG A 155 -26.71 -14.90 -6.96
CA ARG A 155 -26.63 -14.79 -8.42
C ARG A 155 -25.44 -13.94 -8.84
N SER A 156 -24.76 -14.32 -9.93
CA SER A 156 -23.58 -13.63 -10.43
C SER A 156 -23.73 -12.12 -10.57
N TRP A 157 -24.85 -11.64 -11.15
CA TRP A 157 -25.12 -10.20 -11.30
C TRP A 157 -25.29 -9.48 -9.96
N SER A 158 -25.89 -10.16 -8.96
CA SER A 158 -26.08 -9.64 -7.60
C SER A 158 -24.74 -9.49 -6.88
N VAL A 159 -23.86 -10.48 -7.02
CA VAL A 159 -22.49 -10.44 -6.49
C VAL A 159 -21.70 -9.30 -7.14
N ILE A 160 -21.76 -9.15 -8.48
CA ILE A 160 -21.09 -8.06 -9.19
C ILE A 160 -21.55 -6.71 -8.64
N GLY A 161 -22.85 -6.50 -8.47
CA GLY A 161 -23.41 -5.29 -7.89
C GLY A 161 -22.91 -5.01 -6.48
N ALA A 162 -22.91 -6.01 -5.61
CA ALA A 162 -22.44 -5.91 -4.23
C ALA A 162 -20.93 -5.59 -4.18
N VAL A 163 -20.12 -6.26 -4.99
CA VAL A 163 -18.67 -6.05 -5.06
C VAL A 163 -18.32 -4.66 -5.59
N LEU A 164 -19.01 -4.18 -6.62
CA LEU A 164 -18.87 -2.81 -7.10
C LEU A 164 -19.22 -1.79 -6.01
N LEU A 165 -20.30 -2.01 -5.28
CA LEU A 165 -20.72 -1.15 -4.18
C LEU A 165 -19.65 -1.08 -3.08
N VAL A 166 -19.06 -2.23 -2.71
CA VAL A 166 -17.92 -2.30 -1.76
C VAL A 166 -16.71 -1.54 -2.28
N GLY A 167 -16.40 -1.62 -3.58
CA GLY A 167 -15.32 -0.87 -4.20
C GLY A 167 -15.57 0.65 -4.20
N PHE A 168 -16.75 1.09 -4.61
CA PHE A 168 -17.18 2.50 -4.55
C PHE A 168 -17.10 3.07 -3.13
N ALA A 169 -17.58 2.31 -2.16
CA ALA A 169 -17.49 2.69 -0.76
C ALA A 169 -16.04 2.99 -0.34
N ALA A 170 -15.09 2.16 -0.76
CA ALA A 170 -13.67 2.36 -0.48
C ALA A 170 -13.09 3.58 -1.19
N ALA A 171 -13.52 3.84 -2.44
CA ALA A 171 -13.09 5.00 -3.20
C ALA A 171 -13.51 6.34 -2.56
N LEU A 172 -14.67 6.38 -1.91
CA LEU A 172 -15.13 7.55 -1.16
C LEU A 172 -14.40 7.68 0.19
N PHE A 173 -14.32 6.58 0.92
CA PHE A 173 -13.88 6.56 2.30
C PHE A 173 -12.36 6.78 2.45
N SER A 174 -11.52 6.02 1.73
CA SER A 174 -10.08 5.98 1.97
C SER A 174 -9.39 7.33 1.76
N PRO A 175 -9.54 8.04 0.61
CA PRO A 175 -8.87 9.31 0.42
C PRO A 175 -9.37 10.40 1.37
N ALA A 176 -10.66 10.37 1.75
CA ALA A 176 -11.24 11.32 2.69
C ALA A 176 -10.66 11.15 4.10
N VAL A 177 -10.54 9.91 4.59
CA VAL A 177 -9.95 9.61 5.90
C VAL A 177 -8.45 9.92 5.92
N GLU A 178 -7.70 9.52 4.87
CA GLU A 178 -6.27 9.80 4.76
C GLU A 178 -5.97 11.29 4.77
N SER A 179 -6.75 12.09 4.04
CA SER A 179 -6.60 13.55 4.00
C SER A 179 -6.90 14.20 5.37
N GLU A 180 -7.92 13.72 6.08
CA GLU A 180 -8.27 14.23 7.40
C GLU A 180 -7.20 13.86 8.46
N VAL A 181 -6.66 12.64 8.43
CA VAL A 181 -5.53 12.25 9.29
C VAL A 181 -4.33 13.15 9.05
N ALA A 182 -3.98 13.40 7.78
CA ALA A 182 -2.86 14.26 7.44
C ALA A 182 -3.08 15.70 7.95
N ARG A 183 -4.28 16.24 7.76
CA ARG A 183 -4.65 17.58 8.24
C ARG A 183 -4.58 17.68 9.76
N GLN A 184 -5.16 16.73 10.48
CA GLN A 184 -5.13 16.70 11.95
C GLN A 184 -3.72 16.51 12.51
N ALA A 185 -2.86 15.77 11.79
CA ALA A 185 -1.47 15.60 12.15
C ALA A 185 -0.67 16.90 12.05
N VAL A 186 -0.94 17.74 11.03
CA VAL A 186 -0.36 19.08 10.88
C VAL A 186 -0.83 20.00 12.00
N VAL A 187 -2.14 20.11 12.25
CA VAL A 187 -2.70 20.94 13.34
C VAL A 187 -2.09 20.56 14.69
N ARG A 188 -1.92 19.28 14.95
CA ARG A 188 -1.29 18.80 16.19
C ARG A 188 0.19 19.19 16.28
N GLU A 189 0.94 19.12 15.17
CA GLU A 189 2.36 19.52 15.12
C GLU A 189 2.51 21.01 15.39
N GLU A 190 1.69 21.86 14.77
CA GLU A 190 1.65 23.32 14.98
C GLU A 190 1.28 23.68 16.42
N ALA A 191 0.44 22.88 17.09
CA ALA A 191 0.09 23.03 18.50
C ALA A 191 1.16 22.47 19.47
N GLY A 192 2.35 22.08 18.99
CA GLY A 192 3.42 21.53 19.82
C GLY A 192 3.21 20.09 20.30
N GLY A 193 2.22 19.37 19.77
CA GLY A 193 1.88 17.99 20.15
C GLY A 193 2.83 16.92 19.61
N GLY A 194 3.97 17.32 19.01
CA GLY A 194 4.99 16.44 18.44
C GLY A 194 4.81 16.19 16.94
N PRO A 195 5.81 15.56 16.27
CA PRO A 195 5.92 15.53 14.82
C PRO A 195 4.77 14.74 14.16
N ARG A 196 4.22 15.28 13.07
CA ARG A 196 3.16 14.64 12.23
C ARG A 196 3.54 13.24 11.76
N THR A 197 4.82 12.98 11.55
CA THR A 197 5.32 11.65 11.14
C THR A 197 4.97 10.55 12.14
N GLY A 198 4.88 10.86 13.43
CA GLY A 198 4.46 9.91 14.47
C GLY A 198 3.00 9.47 14.32
N VAL A 199 2.09 10.40 14.00
CA VAL A 199 0.67 10.11 13.75
C VAL A 199 0.50 9.27 12.48
N LEU A 200 1.15 9.66 11.38
CA LEU A 200 1.09 8.94 10.10
C LEU A 200 1.68 7.52 10.21
N ALA A 201 2.78 7.37 10.98
CA ALA A 201 3.34 6.05 11.26
C ALA A 201 2.38 5.17 12.05
N LEU A 202 1.67 5.73 13.05
CA LEU A 202 0.69 4.98 13.83
C LEU A 202 -0.53 4.59 13.00
N PHE A 203 -0.99 5.46 12.10
CA PHE A 203 -2.05 5.17 11.12
C PHE A 203 -1.65 4.00 10.20
N THR A 204 -0.43 4.01 9.66
CA THR A 204 0.10 2.91 8.85
C THR A 204 0.16 1.60 9.63
N VAL A 205 0.63 1.63 10.88
CA VAL A 205 0.71 0.46 11.75
C VAL A 205 -0.68 -0.10 12.06
N ALA A 206 -1.66 0.76 12.30
CA ALA A 206 -3.05 0.33 12.53
C ALA A 206 -3.62 -0.37 11.27
N GLY A 207 -3.33 0.16 10.07
CA GLY A 207 -3.68 -0.49 8.82
C GLY A 207 -3.05 -1.88 8.67
N GLN A 208 -1.76 -2.02 8.96
CA GLN A 208 -1.07 -3.32 8.88
C GLN A 208 -1.54 -4.30 9.96
N ALA A 209 -1.84 -3.83 11.16
CA ALA A 209 -2.45 -4.66 12.19
C ALA A 209 -3.82 -5.20 11.76
N GLY A 210 -4.63 -4.36 11.09
CA GLY A 210 -5.90 -4.78 10.49
C GLY A 210 -5.73 -5.80 9.37
N ALA A 211 -4.74 -5.60 8.50
CA ALA A 211 -4.40 -6.55 7.44
C ALA A 211 -3.87 -7.90 7.95
N PHE A 212 -3.29 -7.91 9.15
CA PHE A 212 -2.88 -9.12 9.85
C PHE A 212 -4.06 -9.83 10.52
N VAL A 213 -4.87 -9.11 11.29
CA VAL A 213 -5.99 -9.66 12.06
C VAL A 213 -7.16 -10.06 11.16
N GLY A 214 -7.41 -9.31 10.07
CA GLY A 214 -8.55 -9.52 9.19
C GLY A 214 -8.65 -10.95 8.65
N PRO A 215 -7.64 -11.48 7.95
CA PRO A 215 -7.68 -12.83 7.40
C PRO A 215 -7.82 -13.92 8.47
N LEU A 216 -7.24 -13.72 9.67
CA LEU A 216 -7.39 -14.64 10.80
C LEU A 216 -8.86 -14.68 11.27
N LEU A 217 -9.47 -13.51 11.42
CA LEU A 217 -10.89 -13.40 11.74
C LEU A 217 -11.75 -14.00 10.63
N GLY A 218 -11.42 -13.73 9.35
CA GLY A 218 -12.12 -14.27 8.20
C GLY A 218 -12.07 -15.80 8.16
N ALA A 219 -10.88 -16.40 8.36
CA ALA A 219 -10.72 -17.85 8.41
C ALA A 219 -11.51 -18.50 9.57
N LEU A 220 -11.52 -17.84 10.73
CA LEU A 220 -12.29 -18.31 11.89
C LEU A 220 -13.81 -18.28 11.60
N LEU A 221 -14.32 -17.20 11.04
CA LEU A 221 -15.73 -17.03 10.73
C LEU A 221 -16.17 -17.87 9.53
N LEU A 222 -15.28 -18.15 8.58
CA LEU A 222 -15.53 -19.01 7.43
C LEU A 222 -15.83 -20.47 7.86
N ALA A 223 -15.38 -20.88 9.06
CA ALA A 223 -15.76 -22.17 9.64
C ALA A 223 -17.28 -22.31 9.85
N VAL A 224 -18.02 -21.20 9.92
CA VAL A 224 -19.49 -21.17 9.94
C VAL A 224 -20.01 -21.07 8.50
N ASP A 225 -19.83 -19.92 7.85
CA ASP A 225 -20.14 -19.68 6.44
C ASP A 225 -19.58 -18.34 5.95
N PHE A 226 -19.57 -18.10 4.63
CA PHE A 226 -19.14 -16.86 4.01
C PHE A 226 -20.06 -15.67 4.36
N ARG A 227 -21.34 -15.92 4.56
CA ARG A 227 -22.33 -14.91 4.97
C ARG A 227 -21.99 -14.33 6.33
N THR A 228 -21.59 -15.16 7.28
CA THR A 228 -21.15 -14.72 8.63
C THR A 228 -19.92 -13.79 8.53
N VAL A 229 -18.97 -14.10 7.64
CA VAL A 229 -17.80 -13.22 7.39
C VAL A 229 -18.26 -11.84 6.87
N CYS A 230 -19.17 -11.82 5.90
CA CYS A 230 -19.71 -10.57 5.33
C CYS A 230 -20.49 -9.75 6.37
N LEU A 231 -21.33 -10.40 7.18
CA LEU A 231 -22.09 -9.73 8.24
C LEU A 231 -21.18 -9.17 9.34
N ALA A 232 -20.14 -9.89 9.73
CA ALA A 232 -19.12 -9.37 10.66
C ALA A 232 -18.45 -8.12 10.08
N GLY A 233 -18.09 -8.12 8.79
CA GLY A 233 -17.61 -6.93 8.09
C GLY A 233 -18.61 -5.77 8.14
N SER A 234 -19.90 -6.04 7.90
CA SER A 234 -20.97 -5.03 8.00
C SER A 234 -21.08 -4.43 9.40
N VAL A 235 -21.03 -5.25 10.44
CA VAL A 235 -21.06 -4.79 11.85
C VAL A 235 -19.86 -3.90 12.18
N ILE A 236 -18.67 -4.28 11.74
CA ILE A 236 -17.46 -3.46 11.92
C ILE A 236 -17.66 -2.07 11.29
N PHE A 237 -18.17 -2.01 10.06
CA PHE A 237 -18.42 -0.73 9.38
C PHE A 237 -19.58 0.05 9.96
N LEU A 238 -20.57 -0.59 10.55
CA LEU A 238 -21.63 0.08 11.30
C LEU A 238 -21.09 0.75 12.56
N LEU A 239 -20.17 0.13 13.28
CA LEU A 239 -19.49 0.73 14.43
C LEU A 239 -18.61 1.90 14.00
N VAL A 240 -17.89 1.77 12.88
CA VAL A 240 -17.11 2.87 12.28
C VAL A 240 -18.03 4.04 11.89
N LEU A 241 -19.17 3.77 11.26
CA LEU A 241 -20.19 4.77 10.90
C LEU A 241 -20.67 5.53 12.13
N ALA A 242 -21.04 4.82 13.21
CA ALA A 242 -21.50 5.43 14.46
C ALA A 242 -20.41 6.32 15.08
N GLY A 243 -19.16 5.85 15.13
CA GLY A 243 -18.03 6.63 15.62
C GLY A 243 -17.82 7.94 14.84
N HIS A 244 -17.88 7.86 13.51
CA HIS A 244 -17.72 9.04 12.64
C HIS A 244 -18.92 10.00 12.71
N TRP A 245 -20.12 9.47 12.87
CA TRP A 245 -21.32 10.31 13.05
C TRP A 245 -21.19 11.25 14.24
N TRP A 246 -20.63 10.78 15.34
CA TRP A 246 -20.51 11.56 16.58
C TRP A 246 -19.25 12.40 16.68
N LEU A 247 -18.12 11.93 16.17
CA LEU A 247 -16.80 12.54 16.43
C LEU A 247 -16.21 13.31 15.24
N LEU A 248 -16.70 13.08 14.00
CA LEU A 248 -16.13 13.76 12.84
C LEU A 248 -16.75 15.15 12.69
N PRO A 249 -15.94 16.24 12.77
CA PRO A 249 -16.45 17.60 12.71
C PRO A 249 -17.04 17.92 11.33
N GLN A 250 -18.05 18.79 11.31
CA GLN A 250 -18.55 19.39 10.08
C GLN A 250 -17.52 20.43 9.59
N HIS A 251 -16.77 20.09 8.58
CA HIS A 251 -15.81 21.00 7.95
C HIS A 251 -16.46 21.64 6.73
N ILE A 252 -16.43 22.98 6.68
CA ILE A 252 -16.82 23.71 5.47
C ILE A 252 -15.69 23.55 4.46
N PRO A 253 -15.97 23.09 3.23
CA PRO A 253 -14.93 22.90 2.23
C PRO A 253 -14.23 24.21 1.90
N GLY A 254 -12.90 24.19 1.92
CA GLY A 254 -12.11 25.25 1.30
C GLY A 254 -12.38 25.30 -0.21
N ARG A 255 -12.16 26.48 -0.81
CA ARG A 255 -12.35 26.70 -2.26
C ARG A 255 -11.54 25.67 -3.05
N ALA A 256 -12.23 24.83 -3.82
CA ALA A 256 -11.58 23.82 -4.65
C ALA A 256 -10.55 24.46 -5.57
N PRO A 257 -9.36 23.87 -5.76
CA PRO A 257 -8.38 24.38 -6.72
C PRO A 257 -9.01 24.41 -8.10
N THR A 258 -8.86 25.56 -8.79
CA THR A 258 -9.40 25.79 -10.13
C THR A 258 -8.86 24.74 -11.10
N ARG A 259 -9.75 23.86 -11.59
CA ARG A 259 -9.44 22.89 -12.64
C ARG A 259 -9.11 23.64 -13.94
N GLY A 260 -7.84 23.77 -14.28
CA GLY A 260 -7.42 24.24 -15.60
C GLY A 260 -7.96 23.32 -16.71
N ARG A 261 -8.68 23.89 -17.71
CA ARG A 261 -9.12 23.17 -18.90
C ARG A 261 -7.92 22.56 -19.65
N GLY A 262 -8.00 21.30 -20.10
CA GLY A 262 -6.99 20.65 -20.93
C GLY A 262 -6.02 19.70 -20.23
N GLY A 263 -6.12 19.49 -18.91
CA GLY A 263 -5.20 18.63 -18.15
C GLY A 263 -5.19 17.16 -18.58
N VAL A 264 -6.33 16.58 -18.90
CA VAL A 264 -6.44 15.17 -19.32
C VAL A 264 -5.75 14.94 -20.67
N ARG A 265 -5.89 15.85 -21.63
CA ARG A 265 -5.22 15.73 -22.94
C ARG A 265 -3.70 15.81 -22.81
N ALA A 266 -3.19 16.68 -21.97
CA ALA A 266 -1.75 16.77 -21.66
C ALA A 266 -1.23 15.48 -21.01
N LEU A 267 -1.97 14.96 -20.03
CA LEU A 267 -1.66 13.70 -19.36
C LEU A 267 -1.61 12.52 -20.35
N LEU A 268 -2.60 12.38 -21.25
CA LEU A 268 -2.63 11.31 -22.25
C LEU A 268 -1.51 11.42 -23.30
N ARG A 269 -0.91 12.60 -23.47
CA ARG A 269 0.26 12.83 -24.34
C ARG A 269 1.58 12.55 -23.62
N ASN A 270 1.60 12.50 -22.31
CA ASN A 270 2.80 12.24 -21.51
C ASN A 270 3.13 10.74 -21.51
N ARG A 271 3.82 10.27 -22.54
CA ARG A 271 4.18 8.86 -22.72
C ARG A 271 5.02 8.31 -21.56
N ARG A 272 5.91 9.14 -20.97
CA ARG A 272 6.75 8.72 -19.83
C ARG A 272 5.88 8.45 -18.60
N PHE A 273 4.92 9.31 -18.33
CA PHE A 273 3.98 9.11 -17.23
C PHE A 273 3.06 7.90 -17.47
N LEU A 274 2.54 7.70 -18.68
CA LEU A 274 1.73 6.51 -19.00
C LEU A 274 2.53 5.22 -18.86
N ALA A 275 3.81 5.21 -19.25
CA ALA A 275 4.70 4.07 -19.06
C ALA A 275 4.90 3.76 -17.55
N LEU A 276 5.05 4.79 -16.71
CA LEU A 276 5.06 4.62 -15.25
C LEU A 276 3.74 4.03 -14.73
N CYS A 277 2.59 4.53 -15.22
CA CYS A 277 1.27 4.02 -14.85
C CYS A 277 1.10 2.54 -15.23
N LEU A 278 1.55 2.12 -16.40
CA LEU A 278 1.49 0.73 -16.84
C LEU A 278 2.38 -0.16 -15.98
N ALA A 279 3.61 0.26 -15.71
CA ALA A 279 4.52 -0.49 -14.83
C ALA A 279 3.98 -0.61 -13.40
N TYR A 280 3.40 0.47 -12.85
CA TYR A 280 2.75 0.43 -11.54
C TYR A 280 1.47 -0.40 -11.54
N GLY A 281 0.69 -0.34 -12.64
CA GLY A 281 -0.49 -1.18 -12.84
C GLY A 281 -0.15 -2.67 -12.86
N THR A 282 0.98 -3.04 -13.46
CA THR A 282 1.50 -4.41 -13.45
C THR A 282 1.80 -4.90 -12.02
N TYR A 283 2.37 -4.04 -11.17
CA TYR A 283 2.54 -4.36 -9.75
C TYR A 283 1.19 -4.60 -9.06
N LEU A 284 0.20 -3.74 -9.27
CA LEU A 284 -1.12 -3.91 -8.67
C LEU A 284 -1.83 -5.18 -9.20
N LEU A 285 -1.64 -5.52 -10.47
CA LEU A 285 -2.12 -6.79 -11.04
C LEU A 285 -1.47 -7.99 -10.33
N ALA A 286 -0.14 -7.96 -10.15
CA ALA A 286 0.58 -9.00 -9.42
C ALA A 286 0.10 -9.11 -7.96
N TYR A 287 -0.13 -7.97 -7.29
CA TYR A 287 -0.69 -7.94 -5.95
C TYR A 287 -2.10 -8.53 -5.89
N ASN A 288 -2.93 -8.29 -6.92
CA ASN A 288 -4.29 -8.84 -6.99
C ASN A 288 -4.31 -10.38 -7.10
N GLN A 289 -3.19 -11.03 -7.51
CA GLN A 289 -3.09 -12.49 -7.54
C GLN A 289 -3.10 -13.12 -6.14
N LEU A 290 -2.81 -12.36 -5.08
CA LEU A 290 -3.05 -12.81 -3.69
C LEU A 290 -4.52 -13.16 -3.42
N TYR A 291 -5.45 -12.61 -4.22
CA TYR A 291 -6.90 -12.78 -4.06
C TYR A 291 -7.52 -13.64 -5.17
N LEU A 292 -6.80 -13.89 -6.27
CA LEU A 292 -7.32 -14.65 -7.42
C LEU A 292 -6.61 -16.00 -7.59
N ALA A 293 -5.30 -16.01 -7.85
CA ALA A 293 -4.56 -17.22 -8.17
C ALA A 293 -4.04 -17.95 -6.91
N VAL A 294 -3.65 -17.22 -5.87
CA VAL A 294 -3.10 -17.80 -4.64
C VAL A 294 -4.13 -18.64 -3.87
N PRO A 295 -5.41 -18.22 -3.69
CA PRO A 295 -6.42 -19.05 -3.04
C PRO A 295 -6.58 -20.43 -3.69
N ALA A 296 -6.68 -20.47 -5.03
CA ALA A 296 -6.80 -21.72 -5.77
C ALA A 296 -5.57 -22.64 -5.57
N GLU A 297 -4.37 -22.06 -5.50
CA GLU A 297 -3.14 -22.83 -5.27
C GLU A 297 -3.02 -23.34 -3.82
N VAL A 298 -3.44 -22.54 -2.84
CA VAL A 298 -3.50 -22.96 -1.43
C VAL A 298 -4.50 -24.10 -1.25
N GLU A 299 -5.70 -23.98 -1.83
CA GLU A 299 -6.73 -25.03 -1.80
C GLU A 299 -6.21 -26.32 -2.43
N ARG A 300 -5.57 -26.25 -3.60
CA ARG A 300 -4.94 -27.40 -4.25
C ARG A 300 -3.90 -28.09 -3.35
N ALA A 301 -3.07 -27.28 -2.66
CA ALA A 301 -1.96 -27.80 -1.86
C ALA A 301 -2.41 -28.44 -0.54
N THR A 302 -3.50 -27.93 0.06
CA THR A 302 -3.88 -28.28 1.44
C THR A 302 -5.31 -28.77 1.62
N GLY A 303 -6.16 -28.64 0.59
CA GLY A 303 -7.60 -28.93 0.68
C GLY A 303 -8.36 -27.91 1.54
N SER A 304 -7.77 -26.74 1.86
CA SER A 304 -8.36 -25.73 2.73
C SER A 304 -7.88 -24.34 2.42
N GLN A 305 -8.73 -23.33 2.64
CA GLN A 305 -8.40 -21.90 2.53
C GLN A 305 -7.74 -21.33 3.82
N ALA A 306 -7.76 -22.06 4.93
CA ALA A 306 -7.25 -21.59 6.22
C ALA A 306 -5.77 -21.08 6.17
N PRO A 307 -4.84 -21.68 5.41
CA PRO A 307 -3.46 -21.20 5.30
C PRO A 307 -3.31 -19.81 4.69
N LEU A 308 -4.32 -19.28 3.97
CA LEU A 308 -4.28 -17.91 3.44
C LEU A 308 -4.06 -16.88 4.54
N ALA A 309 -4.67 -17.08 5.72
CA ALA A 309 -4.49 -16.21 6.86
C ALA A 309 -3.01 -16.06 7.24
N TRP A 310 -2.25 -17.16 7.21
CA TRP A 310 -0.80 -17.14 7.52
C TRP A 310 0.02 -16.45 6.44
N LEU A 311 -0.36 -16.57 5.16
CA LEU A 311 0.30 -15.85 4.06
C LEU A 311 0.11 -14.33 4.18
N PHE A 312 -1.10 -13.88 4.50
CA PHE A 312 -1.36 -12.47 4.79
C PHE A 312 -0.65 -11.98 6.05
N ALA A 313 -0.58 -12.83 7.09
CA ALA A 313 0.19 -12.56 8.29
C ALA A 313 1.68 -12.39 7.99
N LEU A 314 2.25 -13.27 7.16
CA LEU A 314 3.64 -13.19 6.68
C LEU A 314 3.88 -11.85 5.95
N SER A 315 3.03 -11.50 5.00
CA SER A 315 3.13 -10.23 4.26
C SER A 315 3.06 -9.03 5.22
N SER A 316 2.09 -8.99 6.13
CA SER A 316 1.93 -7.89 7.09
C SER A 316 3.13 -7.78 8.04
N LEU A 317 3.67 -8.90 8.52
CA LEU A 317 4.86 -8.92 9.39
C LEU A 317 6.08 -8.38 8.64
N LEU A 318 6.28 -8.80 7.38
CA LEU A 318 7.36 -8.28 6.54
C LEU A 318 7.24 -6.77 6.35
N VAL A 319 6.04 -6.25 6.05
CA VAL A 319 5.82 -4.81 5.90
C VAL A 319 6.15 -4.06 7.19
N VAL A 320 5.63 -4.52 8.35
CA VAL A 320 5.87 -3.85 9.63
C VAL A 320 7.36 -3.81 10.00
N THR A 321 8.09 -4.87 9.70
CA THR A 321 9.51 -5.01 10.09
C THR A 321 10.48 -4.44 9.06
N ALA A 322 10.22 -4.64 7.77
CA ALA A 322 11.17 -4.39 6.69
C ALA A 322 10.87 -3.15 5.84
N GLN A 323 9.64 -2.60 5.84
CA GLN A 323 9.28 -1.47 4.95
C GLN A 323 10.26 -0.28 5.07
N LEU A 324 10.50 0.21 6.29
CA LEU A 324 11.37 1.38 6.50
C LEU A 324 12.83 1.12 6.11
N PRO A 325 13.49 0.02 6.58
CA PRO A 325 14.87 -0.25 6.19
C PRO A 325 15.02 -0.50 4.69
N VAL A 326 14.10 -1.24 4.06
CA VAL A 326 14.13 -1.50 2.61
C VAL A 326 13.96 -0.21 1.80
N THR A 327 12.97 0.62 2.15
CA THR A 327 12.72 1.89 1.45
C THR A 327 13.90 2.86 1.57
N ARG A 328 14.52 2.97 2.77
CA ARG A 328 15.72 3.81 2.97
C ARG A 328 16.91 3.31 2.16
N TRP A 329 17.21 2.02 2.28
CA TRP A 329 18.29 1.40 1.52
C TRP A 329 18.12 1.60 0.01
N ALA A 330 16.88 1.43 -0.48
CA ALA A 330 16.58 1.61 -1.89
C ALA A 330 16.73 3.09 -2.34
N ALA A 331 16.29 4.05 -1.52
CA ALA A 331 16.47 5.47 -1.80
C ALA A 331 17.95 5.86 -1.86
N ASP A 332 18.76 5.34 -0.92
CA ASP A 332 20.18 5.69 -0.80
C ASP A 332 21.06 5.00 -1.88
N ARG A 333 20.68 3.81 -2.36
CA ARG A 333 21.54 2.97 -3.20
C ARG A 333 21.04 2.76 -4.64
N LEU A 334 19.75 2.75 -4.87
CA LEU A 334 19.18 2.37 -6.16
C LEU A 334 18.63 3.55 -6.97
N GLY A 335 18.03 4.54 -6.30
CA GLY A 335 17.22 5.58 -6.93
C GLY A 335 15.88 5.02 -7.49
N LEU A 336 15.01 5.90 -7.99
CA LEU A 336 13.61 5.56 -8.29
C LEU A 336 13.46 4.48 -9.37
N ARG A 337 14.17 4.63 -10.50
CA ARG A 337 14.08 3.68 -11.63
C ARG A 337 14.56 2.28 -11.27
N ARG A 338 15.73 2.17 -10.63
CA ARG A 338 16.29 0.86 -10.24
C ARG A 338 15.47 0.21 -9.14
N SER A 339 14.92 0.97 -8.20
CA SER A 339 14.00 0.46 -7.17
C SER A 339 12.75 -0.15 -7.80
N MET A 340 12.13 0.52 -8.78
CA MET A 340 10.99 -0.04 -9.50
C MET A 340 11.38 -1.29 -10.30
N ALA A 341 12.51 -1.25 -11.03
CA ALA A 341 12.96 -2.40 -11.81
C ALA A 341 13.25 -3.61 -10.90
N ALA A 342 13.98 -3.41 -9.81
CA ALA A 342 14.27 -4.48 -8.83
C ALA A 342 12.99 -5.05 -8.23
N GLY A 343 12.02 -4.19 -7.88
CA GLY A 343 10.73 -4.63 -7.40
C GLY A 343 9.97 -5.48 -8.42
N LEU A 344 9.90 -5.06 -9.69
CA LEU A 344 9.25 -5.83 -10.77
C LEU A 344 9.95 -7.17 -11.02
N VAL A 345 11.28 -7.22 -10.94
CA VAL A 345 12.04 -8.47 -11.03
C VAL A 345 11.71 -9.41 -9.85
N LEU A 346 11.56 -8.88 -8.62
CA LEU A 346 11.14 -9.69 -7.47
C LEU A 346 9.73 -10.25 -7.66
N LEU A 347 8.81 -9.48 -8.24
CA LEU A 347 7.46 -9.99 -8.59
C LEU A 347 7.54 -11.14 -9.59
N SER A 348 8.33 -10.95 -10.67
CA SER A 348 8.56 -11.99 -11.68
C SER A 348 9.17 -13.24 -11.06
N ALA A 349 10.19 -13.09 -10.22
CA ALA A 349 10.82 -14.20 -9.50
C ALA A 349 9.82 -14.95 -8.60
N GLY A 350 8.92 -14.22 -7.92
CA GLY A 350 7.86 -14.82 -7.10
C GLY A 350 6.96 -15.75 -7.92
N PHE A 351 6.47 -15.30 -9.06
CA PHE A 351 5.68 -16.14 -9.96
C PHE A 351 6.49 -17.32 -10.53
N ALA A 352 7.76 -17.09 -10.86
CA ALA A 352 8.64 -18.15 -11.35
C ALA A 352 8.87 -19.26 -10.31
N VAL A 353 8.98 -18.93 -9.03
CA VAL A 353 9.08 -19.90 -7.92
C VAL A 353 7.88 -20.85 -7.92
N VAL A 354 6.67 -20.32 -8.07
CA VAL A 354 5.46 -21.16 -8.15
C VAL A 354 5.46 -21.97 -9.44
N ALA A 355 5.78 -21.34 -10.58
CA ALA A 355 5.82 -22.01 -11.88
C ALA A 355 6.74 -23.25 -11.89
N VAL A 356 7.92 -23.14 -11.29
CA VAL A 356 8.92 -24.23 -11.22
C VAL A 356 8.48 -25.33 -10.24
N ALA A 357 7.83 -24.96 -9.14
CA ALA A 357 7.38 -25.93 -8.15
C ALA A 357 6.08 -26.67 -8.55
N ARG A 358 5.26 -26.06 -9.40
CA ARG A 358 3.91 -26.55 -9.75
C ARG A 358 3.88 -27.94 -10.38
N PRO A 359 4.82 -28.29 -11.30
CA PRO A 359 4.85 -29.63 -11.90
C PRO A 359 5.11 -30.78 -10.90
N ALA A 360 5.79 -30.47 -9.77
CA ALA A 360 6.06 -31.48 -8.73
C ALA A 360 4.82 -31.87 -7.91
N ALA A 361 3.67 -31.18 -8.12
CA ALA A 361 2.38 -31.42 -7.47
C ALA A 361 2.44 -31.59 -5.94
N LEU A 362 3.37 -30.87 -5.29
CA LEU A 362 3.59 -30.95 -3.84
C LEU A 362 2.32 -30.59 -3.07
N THR A 363 2.08 -31.30 -1.97
CA THR A 363 0.93 -31.11 -1.06
C THR A 363 1.40 -30.73 0.35
N GLY A 364 0.48 -30.31 1.21
CA GLY A 364 0.75 -29.92 2.58
C GLY A 364 1.76 -28.75 2.68
N ALA A 365 2.68 -28.83 3.62
CA ALA A 365 3.71 -27.80 3.83
C ALA A 365 4.63 -27.62 2.61
N GLY A 366 4.95 -28.69 1.89
CA GLY A 366 5.73 -28.65 0.65
C GLY A 366 5.05 -27.86 -0.46
N GLY A 367 3.72 -27.98 -0.60
CA GLY A 367 2.93 -27.22 -1.56
C GLY A 367 2.73 -25.75 -1.17
N LEU A 368 2.73 -25.44 0.14
CA LEU A 368 2.62 -24.05 0.63
C LEU A 368 3.94 -23.27 0.51
N ALA A 369 5.09 -23.92 0.55
CA ALA A 369 6.39 -23.26 0.53
C ALA A 369 6.60 -22.36 -0.71
N PRO A 370 6.29 -22.77 -1.96
CA PRO A 370 6.37 -21.91 -3.14
C PRO A 370 5.45 -20.68 -3.05
N VAL A 371 4.24 -20.86 -2.51
CA VAL A 371 3.25 -19.78 -2.36
C VAL A 371 3.70 -18.80 -1.28
N ALA A 372 4.29 -19.26 -0.19
CA ALA A 372 4.90 -18.42 0.83
C ALA A 372 6.10 -17.64 0.27
N GLY A 373 6.94 -18.30 -0.56
CA GLY A 373 8.02 -17.66 -1.30
C GLY A 373 7.53 -16.57 -2.25
N PHE A 374 6.47 -16.83 -3.01
CA PHE A 374 5.79 -15.84 -3.84
C PHE A 374 5.31 -14.64 -3.00
N THR A 375 4.60 -14.90 -1.90
CA THR A 375 4.06 -13.85 -1.01
C THR A 375 5.18 -12.99 -0.42
N ALA A 376 6.29 -13.59 -0.02
CA ALA A 376 7.45 -12.87 0.50
C ALA A 376 8.11 -11.99 -0.58
N LEU A 377 8.36 -12.54 -1.78
CA LEU A 377 8.96 -11.81 -2.90
C LEU A 377 8.04 -10.70 -3.42
N LEU A 378 6.74 -10.94 -3.51
CA LEU A 378 5.73 -9.95 -3.83
C LEU A 378 5.77 -8.79 -2.83
N THR A 379 5.80 -9.10 -1.54
CA THR A 379 5.81 -8.10 -0.47
C THR A 379 7.09 -7.26 -0.49
N LEU A 380 8.24 -7.87 -0.70
CA LEU A 380 9.52 -7.14 -0.88
C LEU A 380 9.50 -6.27 -2.15
N GLY A 381 8.97 -6.78 -3.26
CA GLY A 381 8.80 -6.03 -4.50
C GLY A 381 7.89 -4.81 -4.31
N GLN A 382 6.77 -4.97 -3.62
CA GLN A 382 5.86 -3.89 -3.24
C GLN A 382 6.55 -2.78 -2.45
N MET A 383 7.42 -3.13 -1.49
CA MET A 383 8.16 -2.17 -0.68
C MET A 383 9.11 -1.30 -1.49
N LEU A 384 9.58 -1.79 -2.63
CA LEU A 384 10.42 -1.05 -3.57
C LEU A 384 9.59 -0.23 -4.55
N ILE A 385 8.53 -0.81 -5.13
CA ILE A 385 7.76 -0.21 -6.21
C ILE A 385 6.87 0.94 -5.70
N ALA A 386 6.07 0.70 -4.66
CA ALA A 386 5.02 1.65 -4.28
C ALA A 386 5.57 3.01 -3.82
N PRO A 387 6.62 3.11 -2.98
CA PRO A 387 7.23 4.39 -2.63
C PRO A 387 7.91 5.05 -3.83
N ALA A 388 8.64 4.28 -4.65
CA ALA A 388 9.36 4.81 -5.81
C ALA A 388 8.41 5.38 -6.87
N ALA A 389 7.31 4.69 -7.18
CA ALA A 389 6.32 5.17 -8.13
C ALA A 389 5.70 6.50 -7.68
N ARG A 390 5.27 6.59 -6.41
CA ARG A 390 4.68 7.82 -5.86
C ARG A 390 5.69 8.98 -5.82
N ALA A 391 6.95 8.70 -5.49
CA ALA A 391 8.01 9.70 -5.47
C ALA A 391 8.38 10.18 -6.90
N TRP A 392 8.13 9.36 -7.92
CA TRP A 392 8.45 9.69 -9.32
C TRP A 392 7.36 10.52 -10.00
N VAL A 393 6.12 10.48 -9.51
CA VAL A 393 5.00 11.26 -10.10
C VAL A 393 5.30 12.76 -10.19
N PRO A 394 5.83 13.45 -9.16
CA PRO A 394 6.13 14.88 -9.23
C PRO A 394 7.14 15.25 -10.33
N ASP A 395 8.11 14.36 -10.63
CA ASP A 395 9.12 14.60 -11.67
C ASP A 395 8.54 14.52 -13.09
N LEU A 396 7.42 13.80 -13.26
CA LEU A 396 6.75 13.57 -14.53
C LEU A 396 5.49 14.42 -14.70
N ALA A 397 5.00 15.03 -13.63
CA ALA A 397 3.77 15.82 -13.63
C ALA A 397 4.01 17.24 -14.14
N ASP A 398 3.01 17.78 -14.84
CA ASP A 398 3.00 19.20 -15.18
C ASP A 398 2.90 20.06 -13.91
N PRO A 399 3.58 21.20 -13.83
CA PRO A 399 3.47 22.14 -12.72
C PRO A 399 2.00 22.52 -12.44
N GLY A 400 1.60 22.43 -11.17
CA GLY A 400 0.23 22.76 -10.72
C GLY A 400 -0.85 21.70 -10.98
N ARG A 401 -0.50 20.50 -11.51
CA ARG A 401 -1.45 19.40 -11.81
C ARG A 401 -1.14 18.10 -11.10
N LEU A 402 -0.35 18.13 -10.06
CA LEU A 402 0.10 16.93 -9.33
C LEU A 402 -1.06 16.01 -8.89
N GLY A 403 -2.16 16.59 -8.39
CA GLY A 403 -3.34 15.82 -7.98
C GLY A 403 -3.98 15.03 -9.13
N LEU A 404 -4.03 15.61 -10.36
CA LEU A 404 -4.51 14.90 -11.55
C LEU A 404 -3.61 13.71 -11.89
N TYR A 405 -2.29 13.88 -11.82
CA TYR A 405 -1.32 12.82 -12.12
C TYR A 405 -1.36 11.70 -11.06
N ILE A 406 -1.46 12.00 -9.77
CA ILE A 406 -1.64 11.00 -8.70
C ILE A 406 -2.93 10.21 -8.92
N GLY A 407 -4.04 10.89 -9.23
CA GLY A 407 -5.30 10.23 -9.51
C GLY A 407 -5.24 9.36 -10.77
N ALA A 408 -4.59 9.84 -11.82
CA ALA A 408 -4.42 9.08 -13.06
C ALA A 408 -3.53 7.84 -12.87
N LEU A 409 -2.49 7.91 -12.04
CA LEU A 409 -1.69 6.73 -11.67
C LEU A 409 -2.60 5.63 -11.11
N SER A 410 -3.49 5.96 -10.19
CA SER A 410 -4.44 5.00 -9.61
C SER A 410 -5.46 4.49 -10.63
N SER A 411 -6.04 5.39 -11.44
CA SER A 411 -7.09 5.04 -12.40
C SER A 411 -6.58 4.14 -13.53
N VAL A 412 -5.42 4.48 -14.13
CA VAL A 412 -4.80 3.66 -15.19
C VAL A 412 -4.41 2.29 -14.63
N SER A 413 -3.84 2.26 -13.42
CA SER A 413 -3.48 1.00 -12.77
C SER A 413 -4.70 0.14 -12.46
N GLY A 414 -5.83 0.76 -12.06
CA GLY A 414 -7.10 0.06 -11.88
C GLY A 414 -7.61 -0.60 -13.18
N LEU A 415 -7.45 0.06 -14.34
CA LEU A 415 -7.77 -0.51 -15.66
C LEU A 415 -6.87 -1.71 -16.00
N VAL A 416 -5.57 -1.60 -15.72
CA VAL A 416 -4.62 -2.72 -15.92
C VAL A 416 -5.02 -3.92 -15.07
N VAL A 417 -5.40 -3.69 -13.80
CA VAL A 417 -5.86 -4.77 -12.91
C VAL A 417 -7.16 -5.37 -13.42
N LEU A 418 -8.12 -4.56 -13.87
CA LEU A 418 -9.39 -5.05 -14.39
C LEU A 418 -9.18 -6.00 -15.59
N ALA A 419 -8.47 -5.53 -16.62
CA ALA A 419 -8.21 -6.33 -17.81
C ALA A 419 -7.33 -7.56 -17.50
N GLY A 420 -6.26 -7.36 -16.72
CA GLY A 420 -5.32 -8.41 -16.36
C GLY A 420 -5.92 -9.48 -15.46
N SER A 421 -6.81 -9.14 -14.53
CA SER A 421 -7.46 -10.13 -13.66
C SER A 421 -8.47 -10.99 -14.42
N ALA A 422 -9.24 -10.40 -15.36
CA ALA A 422 -10.12 -11.16 -16.24
C ALA A 422 -9.31 -12.12 -17.13
N ALA A 423 -8.22 -11.63 -17.73
CA ALA A 423 -7.30 -12.46 -18.52
C ALA A 423 -6.65 -13.58 -17.67
N THR A 424 -6.27 -13.29 -16.41
CA THR A 424 -5.72 -14.33 -15.51
C THR A 424 -6.75 -15.41 -15.21
N GLY A 425 -8.01 -15.03 -14.94
CA GLY A 425 -9.08 -16.00 -14.72
C GLY A 425 -9.26 -16.93 -15.92
N SER A 426 -9.34 -16.36 -17.14
CA SER A 426 -9.38 -17.16 -18.39
C SER A 426 -8.16 -18.05 -18.56
N LEU A 427 -6.97 -17.55 -18.20
CA LEU A 427 -5.72 -18.31 -18.31
C LEU A 427 -5.68 -19.50 -17.35
N LEU A 428 -6.24 -19.38 -16.16
CA LEU A 428 -6.34 -20.46 -15.19
C LEU A 428 -7.33 -21.54 -15.63
N ASP A 429 -8.42 -21.16 -16.34
CA ASP A 429 -9.44 -22.07 -16.85
C ASP A 429 -9.05 -22.76 -18.16
N ALA A 430 -7.98 -22.31 -18.86
CA ALA A 430 -7.67 -22.71 -20.24
C ALA A 430 -7.14 -24.14 -20.41
N GLY A 431 -7.05 -24.94 -19.33
CA GLY A 431 -6.56 -26.33 -19.40
C GLY A 431 -5.10 -26.46 -19.84
N LEU A 432 -4.31 -25.40 -19.74
CA LEU A 432 -2.88 -25.36 -20.13
C LEU A 432 -2.03 -26.18 -19.15
N PRO A 433 -0.78 -26.55 -19.55
CA PRO A 433 0.17 -27.16 -18.62
C PRO A 433 0.31 -26.29 -17.36
N VAL A 434 0.31 -26.94 -16.20
CA VAL A 434 0.15 -26.30 -14.87
C VAL A 434 1.13 -25.17 -14.54
N ALA A 435 2.30 -25.13 -15.18
CA ALA A 435 3.29 -24.08 -15.01
C ALA A 435 3.02 -22.85 -15.90
N VAL A 436 2.31 -23.01 -17.03
CA VAL A 436 2.15 -21.96 -18.06
C VAL A 436 1.47 -20.69 -17.52
N PRO A 437 0.35 -20.76 -16.77
CA PRO A 437 -0.27 -19.57 -16.21
C PRO A 437 0.70 -18.76 -15.34
N TRP A 438 1.49 -19.42 -14.53
CA TRP A 438 2.47 -18.78 -13.63
C TRP A 438 3.65 -18.17 -14.39
N LEU A 439 4.10 -18.83 -15.48
CA LEU A 439 5.15 -18.29 -16.37
C LEU A 439 4.66 -17.04 -17.11
N VAL A 440 3.43 -17.05 -17.60
CA VAL A 440 2.81 -15.86 -18.22
C VAL A 440 2.74 -14.71 -17.22
N LEU A 441 2.28 -14.99 -15.99
CA LEU A 441 2.24 -13.98 -14.91
C LEU A 441 3.65 -13.49 -14.54
N ALA A 442 4.68 -14.34 -14.62
CA ALA A 442 6.07 -13.93 -14.39
C ALA A 442 6.61 -13.02 -15.49
N ALA A 443 6.24 -13.30 -16.76
CA ALA A 443 6.70 -12.52 -17.91
C ALA A 443 6.18 -11.08 -17.90
N ILE A 444 4.97 -10.83 -17.38
CA ILE A 444 4.33 -9.50 -17.37
C ILE A 444 5.15 -8.45 -16.56
N PRO A 445 5.52 -8.67 -15.29
CA PRO A 445 6.35 -7.72 -14.55
C PRO A 445 7.75 -7.57 -15.14
N LEU A 446 8.32 -8.67 -15.69
CA LEU A 446 9.62 -8.62 -16.34
C LEU A 446 9.59 -7.72 -17.58
N ALA A 447 8.59 -7.88 -18.45
CA ALA A 447 8.39 -7.03 -19.62
C ALA A 447 8.14 -5.56 -19.22
N ALA A 448 7.43 -5.31 -18.12
CA ALA A 448 7.17 -3.97 -17.61
C ALA A 448 8.45 -3.22 -17.19
N THR A 449 9.55 -3.92 -16.89
CA THR A 449 10.84 -3.27 -16.62
C THR A 449 11.37 -2.48 -17.82
N ALA A 450 11.08 -2.94 -19.04
CA ALA A 450 11.47 -2.25 -20.28
C ALA A 450 10.68 -0.96 -20.52
N LEU A 451 9.48 -0.85 -19.94
CA LEU A 451 8.62 0.35 -20.05
C LEU A 451 9.09 1.49 -19.13
N LEU A 452 9.95 1.22 -18.13
CA LEU A 452 10.35 2.23 -17.16
C LEU A 452 11.06 3.41 -17.83
N PRO A 453 10.58 4.64 -17.60
CA PRO A 453 11.19 5.85 -18.19
C PRO A 453 12.69 5.92 -17.89
N ARG A 454 13.48 6.31 -18.88
CA ARG A 454 14.91 6.59 -18.64
C ARG A 454 15.02 7.91 -17.89
N HIS A 455 15.84 7.91 -16.85
CA HIS A 455 16.14 9.13 -16.12
C HIS A 455 17.08 9.97 -17.01
N GLU A 456 16.56 10.95 -17.68
CA GLU A 456 17.40 12.04 -18.18
C GLU A 456 17.61 12.95 -16.98
N GLY A 457 18.82 12.93 -16.41
CA GLY A 457 19.20 13.89 -15.39
C GLY A 457 18.86 15.28 -15.89
N ARG A 458 18.11 16.05 -15.11
CA ARG A 458 18.05 17.51 -15.32
C ARG A 458 19.50 17.99 -15.23
N PRO A 459 20.00 18.75 -16.24
CA PRO A 459 21.31 19.36 -16.18
C PRO A 459 21.46 20.28 -14.98
#